data_c642db95d9238b9b1ee7f9b0b42372d3
#
_entry.id   c642db95d9238b9b1ee7f9b0b42372d3
#
_cell.length_a   1.000
_cell.length_b   1.000
_cell.length_c   1.000
_cell.angle_alpha   90.00
_cell.angle_beta   90.00
_cell.angle_gamma   90.00
#
_symmetry.space_group_name_H-M   'P 1'
#
loop_
_entity.id
_entity.type
_entity.pdbx_description
1 polymer ?
#
loop_
_entity_poly.entity_id
_entity_poly.type
_entity_poly.pdbx_seq_one_letter_code
_entity_poly.pdbx_strand_id
1 'polypeptide(L)'
;MLNNLSGPVAQDILVDEPNEGDIPVLIVEDHALLANTLVIALSAEGCRARIADLSSVEVLLQQVRTFRPGVVLLDLDLGRLGDGVAMVKPLTELGARVLVVSGTTDRLRLAETVELGAVGFLSKQAPFEQLLSTVLDVVAQRPVLSTARRYELLADLRAARAIRERDLAPFTTLTPRERSVLAALAQGQRVDTIAAAAVVSEATVRSQIRGVLAKLNVNSQLEAVALAWTVGWFQAHP
;
A
#
# COMPACT_ATOMS: atom_id res chain seq x y z
N MET A 1 34.51 -45.30 -1.52
CA MET A 1 35.18 -44.03 -1.32
C MET A 1 34.83 -43.09 -2.45
N LEU A 2 33.79 -42.31 -2.33
CA LEU A 2 33.53 -41.17 -3.20
C LEU A 2 32.89 -40.10 -2.32
N ASN A 3 33.63 -38.99 -2.22
CA ASN A 3 33.43 -37.92 -1.31
C ASN A 3 32.23 -37.04 -1.67
N ASN A 4 31.51 -36.71 -0.67
CA ASN A 4 30.43 -35.78 -0.54
C ASN A 4 30.97 -34.31 -0.79
N LEU A 5 30.47 -33.64 -1.81
CA LEU A 5 30.69 -32.19 -2.02
C LEU A 5 29.34 -31.52 -2.22
N SER A 6 28.67 -31.22 -1.10
CA SER A 6 27.55 -30.30 -1.06
C SER A 6 27.86 -29.25 0.01
N GLY A 7 28.61 -28.22 -0.39
CA GLY A 7 28.72 -26.98 0.35
C GLY A 7 27.76 -25.96 -0.24
N PRO A 8 27.07 -25.14 0.59
CA PRO A 8 26.29 -24.02 0.07
C PRO A 8 27.25 -22.95 -0.45
N VAL A 9 27.06 -22.57 -1.71
CA VAL A 9 27.73 -21.41 -2.29
C VAL A 9 27.10 -20.17 -1.65
N ALA A 10 27.64 -19.76 -0.52
CA ALA A 10 27.46 -18.40 -0.05
C ALA A 10 28.20 -17.49 -1.02
N GLN A 11 27.47 -16.82 -1.90
CA GLN A 11 28.02 -15.71 -2.66
C GLN A 11 28.24 -14.54 -1.70
N ASP A 12 29.44 -14.48 -1.12
CA ASP A 12 30.06 -13.25 -0.62
C ASP A 12 30.23 -12.31 -1.84
N ILE A 13 29.20 -11.53 -2.12
CA ILE A 13 29.34 -10.34 -2.98
C ILE A 13 30.15 -9.36 -2.13
N LEU A 14 31.39 -9.15 -2.58
CA LEU A 14 32.40 -8.25 -2.04
C LEU A 14 31.74 -7.02 -1.38
N VAL A 15 31.92 -6.91 -0.07
CA VAL A 15 31.58 -5.69 0.67
C VAL A 15 32.70 -4.72 0.36
N ASP A 16 32.53 -3.94 -0.72
CA ASP A 16 33.38 -2.80 -1.01
C ASP A 16 33.30 -1.81 0.16
N GLU A 17 34.48 -1.40 0.66
CA GLU A 17 34.55 -0.36 1.70
C GLU A 17 33.93 0.93 1.15
N PRO A 18 33.20 1.71 1.98
CA PRO A 18 32.50 2.89 1.52
C PRO A 18 33.49 3.92 0.95
N ASN A 19 33.38 4.20 -0.33
CA ASN A 19 34.06 5.34 -0.96
C ASN A 19 33.37 6.64 -0.49
N GLU A 20 34.13 7.67 -0.07
CA GLU A 20 33.59 8.96 0.37
C GLU A 20 32.89 9.68 -0.82
N GLY A 21 31.68 9.29 -1.13
CA GLY A 21 30.90 9.86 -2.25
C GLY A 21 29.77 8.96 -2.72
N ASP A 22 29.82 7.68 -2.39
CA ASP A 22 28.81 6.71 -2.83
C ASP A 22 27.48 6.93 -2.09
N ILE A 23 26.44 7.30 -2.81
CA ILE A 23 25.11 7.44 -2.23
C ILE A 23 24.50 6.05 -2.04
N PRO A 24 24.19 5.63 -0.80
CA PRO A 24 23.62 4.32 -0.55
C PRO A 24 22.17 4.29 -1.05
N VAL A 25 21.85 3.29 -1.89
CA VAL A 25 20.53 3.02 -2.43
C VAL A 25 20.03 1.67 -1.91
N LEU A 26 18.88 1.63 -1.27
CA LEU A 26 18.25 0.39 -0.83
C LEU A 26 17.08 0.07 -1.76
N ILE A 27 17.05 -1.16 -2.27
CA ILE A 27 16.02 -1.66 -3.19
C ILE A 27 15.09 -2.58 -2.41
N VAL A 28 13.83 -2.17 -2.27
CA VAL A 28 12.75 -2.89 -1.57
C VAL A 28 11.80 -3.42 -2.66
N GLU A 29 12.11 -4.61 -3.16
CA GLU A 29 11.50 -5.24 -4.33
C GLU A 29 11.52 -6.75 -4.16
N ASP A 30 10.37 -7.43 -4.32
CA ASP A 30 10.24 -8.89 -4.17
C ASP A 30 10.54 -9.66 -5.47
N HIS A 31 10.55 -8.98 -6.63
CA HIS A 31 10.94 -9.56 -7.89
C HIS A 31 12.47 -9.59 -8.05
N ALA A 32 13.08 -10.72 -7.72
CA ALA A 32 14.54 -10.89 -7.67
C ALA A 32 15.27 -10.45 -8.97
N LEU A 33 14.68 -10.69 -10.15
CA LEU A 33 15.29 -10.31 -11.41
C LEU A 33 15.42 -8.78 -11.54
N LEU A 34 14.35 -8.04 -11.23
CA LEU A 34 14.36 -6.58 -11.28
C LEU A 34 15.32 -6.01 -10.24
N ALA A 35 15.25 -6.51 -9.01
CA ALA A 35 16.12 -6.08 -7.92
C ALA A 35 17.60 -6.25 -8.26
N ASN A 36 18.01 -7.42 -8.76
CA ASN A 36 19.40 -7.68 -9.16
C ASN A 36 19.84 -6.81 -10.34
N THR A 37 18.97 -6.62 -11.34
CA THR A 37 19.28 -5.76 -12.50
C THR A 37 19.53 -4.32 -12.05
N LEU A 38 18.70 -3.81 -11.12
CA LEU A 38 18.86 -2.47 -10.53
C LEU A 38 20.18 -2.34 -9.74
N VAL A 39 20.56 -3.37 -8.94
CA VAL A 39 21.84 -3.35 -8.22
C VAL A 39 23.00 -3.23 -9.20
N ILE A 40 23.03 -4.07 -10.24
CA ILE A 40 24.12 -4.06 -11.24
C ILE A 40 24.21 -2.69 -11.92
N ALA A 41 23.07 -2.17 -12.42
CA ALA A 41 23.05 -0.91 -13.14
C ALA A 41 23.43 0.29 -12.24
N LEU A 42 22.89 0.37 -11.04
CA LEU A 42 23.22 1.46 -10.11
C LEU A 42 24.67 1.39 -9.62
N SER A 43 25.21 0.18 -9.43
CA SER A 43 26.62 0.01 -9.08
C SER A 43 27.54 0.47 -10.21
N ALA A 44 27.17 0.24 -11.48
CA ALA A 44 27.91 0.74 -12.63
C ALA A 44 27.93 2.29 -12.71
N GLU A 45 26.91 2.94 -12.16
CA GLU A 45 26.79 4.41 -12.06
C GLU A 45 27.40 4.99 -10.75
N GLY A 46 28.16 4.18 -9.99
CA GLY A 46 28.84 4.60 -8.77
C GLY A 46 27.92 4.71 -7.55
N CYS A 47 26.74 4.08 -7.56
CA CYS A 47 25.88 4.01 -6.38
C CYS A 47 26.17 2.74 -5.57
N ARG A 48 26.13 2.84 -4.24
CA ARG A 48 26.20 1.67 -3.36
C ARG A 48 24.81 1.05 -3.20
N ALA A 49 24.39 0.23 -4.16
CA ALA A 49 23.07 -0.38 -4.19
C ALA A 49 23.03 -1.70 -3.40
N ARG A 50 21.96 -1.94 -2.64
CA ARG A 50 21.67 -3.20 -1.93
C ARG A 50 20.20 -3.56 -2.05
N ILE A 51 19.92 -4.88 -2.09
CA ILE A 51 18.57 -5.40 -1.98
C ILE A 51 18.22 -5.54 -0.50
N ALA A 52 17.01 -5.14 -0.12
CA ALA A 52 16.50 -5.28 1.22
C ALA A 52 16.12 -6.74 1.54
N ASP A 53 16.30 -7.13 2.78
CA ASP A 53 15.72 -8.37 3.31
C ASP A 53 14.24 -8.12 3.62
N LEU A 54 13.36 -8.85 2.95
CA LEU A 54 11.91 -8.75 3.06
C LEU A 54 11.30 -9.83 3.98
N SER A 55 12.10 -10.35 4.92
CA SER A 55 11.63 -11.37 5.87
C SER A 55 10.62 -10.83 6.88
N SER A 56 10.76 -9.60 7.33
CA SER A 56 9.78 -8.86 8.12
C SER A 56 9.96 -7.34 8.01
N VAL A 57 8.93 -6.59 8.41
CA VAL A 57 8.97 -5.12 8.47
C VAL A 57 10.06 -4.63 9.42
N GLU A 58 10.23 -5.29 10.57
CA GLU A 58 11.23 -4.96 11.58
C GLU A 58 12.65 -5.10 11.02
N VAL A 59 12.91 -6.18 10.27
CA VAL A 59 14.21 -6.42 9.61
C VAL A 59 14.49 -5.34 8.58
N LEU A 60 13.51 -5.02 7.74
CA LEU A 60 13.63 -3.94 6.75
C LEU A 60 13.96 -2.59 7.42
N LEU A 61 13.21 -2.20 8.45
CA LEU A 61 13.45 -0.93 9.16
C LEU A 61 14.80 -0.92 9.89
N GLN A 62 15.24 -2.07 10.41
CA GLN A 62 16.56 -2.19 11.02
C GLN A 62 17.68 -2.05 9.97
N GLN A 63 17.51 -2.63 8.78
CA GLN A 63 18.45 -2.43 7.68
C GLN A 63 18.55 -0.94 7.28
N VAL A 64 17.41 -0.24 7.18
CA VAL A 64 17.41 1.20 6.88
C VAL A 64 18.19 1.99 7.94
N ARG A 65 18.00 1.68 9.23
CA ARG A 65 18.75 2.36 10.32
C ARG A 65 20.25 2.13 10.25
N THR A 66 20.68 0.92 9.90
CA THR A 66 22.11 0.57 9.82
C THR A 66 22.77 0.99 8.52
N PHE A 67 22.12 0.76 7.39
CA PHE A 67 22.64 1.10 6.06
C PHE A 67 22.55 2.59 5.76
N ARG A 68 21.57 3.30 6.36
CA ARG A 68 21.28 4.73 6.17
C ARG A 68 21.20 5.12 4.71
N PRO A 69 20.27 4.52 3.93
CA PRO A 69 20.16 4.81 2.52
C PRO A 69 19.76 6.27 2.28
N GLY A 70 20.44 6.94 1.37
CA GLY A 70 20.01 8.24 0.87
C GLY A 70 18.75 8.14 0.00
N VAL A 71 18.60 7.00 -0.69
CA VAL A 71 17.45 6.70 -1.55
C VAL A 71 16.95 5.29 -1.26
N VAL A 72 15.62 5.14 -1.20
CA VAL A 72 14.93 3.84 -1.17
C VAL A 72 14.07 3.72 -2.42
N LEU A 73 14.32 2.68 -3.23
CA LEU A 73 13.41 2.27 -4.28
C LEU A 73 12.40 1.31 -3.67
N LEU A 74 11.12 1.66 -3.71
CA LEU A 74 10.08 0.92 -3.01
C LEU A 74 9.03 0.41 -4.00
N ASP A 75 8.89 -0.91 -4.08
CA ASP A 75 7.68 -1.49 -4.68
C ASP A 75 6.48 -1.37 -3.72
N LEU A 76 5.29 -1.23 -4.30
CA LEU A 76 4.05 -1.22 -3.54
C LEU A 76 3.46 -2.62 -3.33
N ASP A 77 3.94 -3.61 -4.07
CA ASP A 77 3.48 -5.00 -3.98
C ASP A 77 4.63 -5.87 -3.44
N LEU A 78 4.68 -6.00 -2.14
CA LEU A 78 5.79 -6.67 -1.43
C LEU A 78 5.45 -8.11 -1.01
N GLY A 79 4.46 -8.73 -1.67
CA GLY A 79 4.10 -10.11 -1.39
C GLY A 79 3.75 -10.35 0.08
N ARG A 80 4.60 -11.09 0.81
CA ARG A 80 4.37 -11.43 2.23
C ARG A 80 4.44 -10.24 3.19
N LEU A 81 5.17 -9.18 2.85
CA LEU A 81 5.24 -7.95 3.64
C LEU A 81 3.98 -7.08 3.49
N GLY A 82 3.14 -7.39 2.51
CA GLY A 82 1.89 -6.69 2.27
C GLY A 82 2.04 -5.43 1.41
N ASP A 83 1.28 -4.39 1.75
CA ASP A 83 1.20 -3.17 0.98
C ASP A 83 2.37 -2.22 1.28
N GLY A 84 3.21 -1.97 0.29
CA GLY A 84 4.34 -1.05 0.37
C GLY A 84 3.95 0.41 0.66
N VAL A 85 2.70 0.82 0.42
CA VAL A 85 2.21 2.15 0.80
C VAL A 85 2.43 2.41 2.30
N ALA A 86 2.19 1.40 3.15
CA ALA A 86 2.41 1.50 4.59
C ALA A 86 3.87 1.72 4.98
N MET A 87 4.82 1.38 4.09
CA MET A 87 6.25 1.55 4.34
C MET A 87 6.76 2.96 4.00
N VAL A 88 6.06 3.73 3.18
CA VAL A 88 6.53 5.05 2.73
C VAL A 88 6.85 5.96 3.92
N LYS A 89 5.89 6.14 4.83
CA LYS A 89 6.04 7.04 5.98
C LYS A 89 7.17 6.60 6.94
N PRO A 90 7.25 5.33 7.41
CA PRO A 90 8.37 4.87 8.23
C PRO A 90 9.75 5.08 7.58
N LEU A 91 9.86 4.85 6.27
CA LEU A 91 11.12 5.03 5.54
C LEU A 91 11.52 6.49 5.42
N THR A 92 10.56 7.38 5.16
CA THR A 92 10.81 8.83 5.09
C THR A 92 11.14 9.43 6.46
N GLU A 93 10.51 8.95 7.53
CA GLU A 93 10.83 9.35 8.91
C GLU A 93 12.25 8.94 9.34
N LEU A 94 12.80 7.88 8.75
CA LEU A 94 14.20 7.49 8.91
C LEU A 94 15.18 8.29 8.03
N GLY A 95 14.69 9.30 7.29
CA GLY A 95 15.49 10.22 6.50
C GLY A 95 15.76 9.77 5.06
N ALA A 96 15.21 8.63 4.61
CA ALA A 96 15.37 8.17 3.24
C ALA A 96 14.46 8.93 2.26
N ARG A 97 14.97 9.20 1.06
CA ARG A 97 14.15 9.67 -0.06
C ARG A 97 13.53 8.46 -0.76
N VAL A 98 12.23 8.30 -0.60
CA VAL A 98 11.49 7.14 -1.14
C VAL A 98 11.01 7.46 -2.55
N LEU A 99 11.54 6.72 -3.54
CA LEU A 99 11.01 6.66 -4.91
C LEU A 99 10.21 5.37 -5.06
N VAL A 100 8.92 5.52 -5.36
CA VAL A 100 8.04 4.36 -5.59
C VAL A 100 8.24 3.83 -7.01
N VAL A 101 8.44 2.52 -7.16
CA VAL A 101 8.53 1.82 -8.45
C VAL A 101 7.48 0.71 -8.45
N SER A 102 6.37 0.91 -9.14
CA SER A 102 5.23 -0.01 -9.03
C SER A 102 4.57 -0.32 -10.38
N GLY A 103 3.95 -1.50 -10.45
CA GLY A 103 3.10 -1.91 -11.58
C GLY A 103 1.70 -1.31 -11.53
N THR A 104 1.31 -0.67 -10.43
CA THR A 104 -0.03 -0.10 -10.30
C THR A 104 -0.24 1.13 -11.19
N THR A 105 -1.44 1.23 -11.77
CA THR A 105 -1.92 2.42 -12.47
C THR A 105 -2.94 3.21 -11.63
N ASP A 106 -3.22 2.76 -10.40
CA ASP A 106 -4.14 3.43 -9.49
C ASP A 106 -3.57 4.78 -9.04
N ARG A 107 -4.14 5.84 -9.61
CA ARG A 107 -3.71 7.23 -9.37
C ARG A 107 -3.90 7.66 -7.91
N LEU A 108 -4.94 7.18 -7.23
CA LEU A 108 -5.19 7.53 -5.84
C LEU A 108 -4.19 6.84 -4.91
N ARG A 109 -3.86 5.58 -5.19
CA ARG A 109 -2.82 4.85 -4.45
C ARG A 109 -1.44 5.51 -4.61
N LEU A 110 -1.10 5.96 -5.83
CA LEU A 110 0.13 6.73 -6.06
C LEU A 110 0.11 8.09 -5.38
N ALA A 111 -1.03 8.80 -5.38
CA ALA A 111 -1.18 10.06 -4.67
C ALA A 111 -1.01 9.91 -3.15
N GLU A 112 -1.46 8.80 -2.58
CA GLU A 112 -1.28 8.47 -1.17
C GLU A 112 0.20 8.32 -0.81
N THR A 113 1.01 7.66 -1.65
CA THR A 113 2.47 7.58 -1.42
C THR A 113 3.13 8.96 -1.42
N VAL A 114 2.69 9.86 -2.31
CA VAL A 114 3.18 11.24 -2.37
C VAL A 114 2.78 12.03 -1.13
N GLU A 115 1.58 11.83 -0.60
CA GLU A 115 1.11 12.43 0.67
C GLU A 115 1.95 11.95 1.86
N LEU A 116 2.31 10.64 1.87
CA LEU A 116 3.13 10.03 2.92
C LEU A 116 4.62 10.39 2.84
N GLY A 117 5.02 11.16 1.81
CA GLY A 117 6.37 11.71 1.70
C GLY A 117 7.24 11.13 0.59
N ALA A 118 6.71 10.27 -0.29
CA ALA A 118 7.47 9.83 -1.45
C ALA A 118 7.87 11.02 -2.33
N VAL A 119 9.13 11.01 -2.81
CA VAL A 119 9.65 12.06 -3.70
C VAL A 119 9.05 12.00 -5.09
N GLY A 120 8.58 10.81 -5.49
CA GLY A 120 7.91 10.56 -6.75
C GLY A 120 7.59 9.08 -6.91
N PHE A 121 7.10 8.73 -8.09
CA PHE A 121 6.81 7.36 -8.47
C PHE A 121 7.12 7.12 -9.94
N LEU A 122 7.39 5.86 -10.29
CA LEU A 122 7.63 5.40 -11.65
C LEU A 122 6.92 4.07 -11.89
N SER A 123 6.45 3.86 -13.11
CA SER A 123 5.87 2.58 -13.52
C SER A 123 6.98 1.54 -13.76
N LYS A 124 6.79 0.31 -13.27
CA LYS A 124 7.64 -0.85 -13.63
C LYS A 124 7.60 -1.16 -15.14
N GLN A 125 6.61 -0.66 -15.87
CA GLN A 125 6.48 -0.81 -17.32
C GLN A 125 7.26 0.26 -18.10
N ALA A 126 7.84 1.26 -17.43
CA ALA A 126 8.68 2.26 -18.07
C ALA A 126 9.96 1.60 -18.65
N PRO A 127 10.54 2.15 -19.72
CA PRO A 127 11.84 1.71 -20.20
C PRO A 127 12.88 1.73 -19.08
N PHE A 128 13.74 0.70 -19.02
CA PHE A 128 14.71 0.56 -17.94
C PHE A 128 15.66 1.78 -17.84
N GLU A 129 16.04 2.37 -18.96
CA GLU A 129 16.85 3.59 -19.01
C GLU A 129 16.16 4.78 -18.34
N GLN A 130 14.84 4.91 -18.51
CA GLN A 130 14.06 5.93 -17.82
C GLN A 130 14.01 5.67 -16.30
N LEU A 131 13.87 4.41 -15.90
CA LEU A 131 13.90 4.04 -14.48
C LEU A 131 15.26 4.39 -13.88
N LEU A 132 16.34 3.98 -14.51
CA LEU A 132 17.71 4.27 -14.05
C LEU A 132 17.97 5.78 -13.99
N SER A 133 17.66 6.53 -15.04
CA SER A 133 17.84 8.00 -15.05
C SER A 133 17.05 8.69 -13.96
N THR A 134 15.81 8.24 -13.70
CA THR A 134 14.97 8.80 -12.62
C THR A 134 15.58 8.52 -11.25
N VAL A 135 16.11 7.32 -11.02
CA VAL A 135 16.80 7.00 -9.75
C VAL A 135 18.03 7.90 -9.57
N LEU A 136 18.84 8.09 -10.61
CA LEU A 136 19.99 8.98 -10.57
C LEU A 136 19.59 10.45 -10.34
N ASP A 137 18.43 10.88 -10.85
CA ASP A 137 17.87 12.20 -10.52
C ASP A 137 17.55 12.32 -9.03
N VAL A 138 16.95 11.29 -8.42
CA VAL A 138 16.70 11.27 -6.97
C VAL A 138 18.01 11.25 -6.20
N VAL A 139 18.98 10.47 -6.62
CA VAL A 139 20.33 10.43 -6.02
C VAL A 139 20.97 11.81 -6.04
N ALA A 140 20.90 12.51 -7.18
CA ALA A 140 21.41 13.88 -7.37
C ALA A 140 20.52 14.97 -6.75
N GLN A 141 19.51 14.59 -5.97
CA GLN A 141 18.54 15.50 -5.33
C GLN A 141 17.72 16.35 -6.32
N ARG A 142 17.63 15.94 -7.57
CA ARG A 142 16.77 16.59 -8.55
C ARG A 142 15.30 16.20 -8.33
N PRO A 143 14.37 17.12 -8.56
CA PRO A 143 12.94 16.81 -8.42
C PRO A 143 12.47 15.92 -9.57
N VAL A 144 11.91 14.76 -9.24
CA VAL A 144 11.31 13.82 -10.21
C VAL A 144 9.82 14.01 -10.39
N LEU A 145 9.19 14.76 -9.48
CA LEU A 145 7.79 15.13 -9.53
C LEU A 145 7.67 16.65 -9.45
N SER A 146 7.10 17.27 -10.48
CA SER A 146 6.89 18.72 -10.47
C SER A 146 5.93 19.15 -9.36
N THR A 147 6.10 20.38 -8.84
CA THR A 147 5.20 20.94 -7.82
C THR A 147 3.74 20.95 -8.27
N ALA A 148 3.48 21.30 -9.53
CA ALA A 148 2.14 21.29 -10.12
C ALA A 148 1.54 19.88 -10.09
N ARG A 149 2.30 18.87 -10.53
CA ARG A 149 1.84 17.49 -10.53
C ARG A 149 1.59 16.92 -9.14
N ARG A 150 2.45 17.27 -8.17
CA ARG A 150 2.23 16.94 -6.75
C ARG A 150 0.93 17.55 -6.23
N TYR A 151 0.68 18.81 -6.53
CA TYR A 151 -0.53 19.51 -6.10
C TYR A 151 -1.80 18.86 -6.68
N GLU A 152 -1.81 18.54 -7.99
CA GLU A 152 -2.93 17.84 -8.65
C GLU A 152 -3.23 16.49 -7.98
N LEU A 153 -2.21 15.67 -7.74
CA LEU A 153 -2.38 14.36 -7.10
C LEU A 153 -3.00 14.47 -5.71
N LEU A 154 -2.51 15.41 -4.90
CA LEU A 154 -3.02 15.62 -3.56
C LEU A 154 -4.43 16.23 -3.57
N ALA A 155 -4.76 17.05 -4.56
CA ALA A 155 -6.13 17.58 -4.74
C ALA A 155 -7.12 16.46 -5.10
N ASP A 156 -6.73 15.57 -6.02
CA ASP A 156 -7.54 14.41 -6.40
C ASP A 156 -7.77 13.47 -5.22
N LEU A 157 -6.73 13.20 -4.42
CA LEU A 157 -6.84 12.35 -3.23
C LEU A 157 -7.80 12.94 -2.19
N ARG A 158 -7.70 14.26 -1.93
CA ARG A 158 -8.62 14.95 -1.00
C ARG A 158 -10.05 14.91 -1.51
N ALA A 159 -10.27 15.14 -2.81
CA ALA A 159 -11.60 15.08 -3.42
C ALA A 159 -12.21 13.68 -3.31
N ALA A 160 -11.42 12.63 -3.60
CA ALA A 160 -11.86 11.25 -3.46
C ALA A 160 -12.22 10.88 -2.01
N ARG A 161 -11.42 11.32 -1.03
CA ARG A 161 -11.70 11.13 0.40
C ARG A 161 -12.98 11.86 0.83
N ALA A 162 -13.18 13.11 0.41
CA ALA A 162 -14.37 13.86 0.72
C ALA A 162 -15.65 13.21 0.15
N ILE A 163 -15.58 12.66 -1.07
CA ILE A 163 -16.68 11.89 -1.66
C ILE A 163 -16.95 10.65 -0.80
N ARG A 164 -15.92 9.87 -0.47
CA ARG A 164 -16.07 8.66 0.35
C ARG A 164 -16.64 8.95 1.73
N GLU A 165 -16.17 10.01 2.40
CA GLU A 165 -16.69 10.44 3.70
C GLU A 165 -18.16 10.81 3.61
N ARG A 166 -18.57 11.60 2.60
CA ARG A 166 -19.96 11.95 2.36
C ARG A 166 -20.83 10.71 2.12
N ASP A 167 -20.34 9.76 1.32
CA ASP A 167 -21.10 8.56 0.97
C ASP A 167 -21.20 7.58 2.15
N LEU A 168 -20.23 7.59 3.07
CA LEU A 168 -20.25 6.81 4.31
C LEU A 168 -21.03 7.50 5.45
N ALA A 169 -21.25 8.82 5.39
CA ALA A 169 -21.91 9.57 6.46
C ALA A 169 -23.28 8.99 6.90
N PRO A 170 -24.18 8.54 6.00
CA PRO A 170 -25.46 7.93 6.42
C PRO A 170 -25.26 6.69 7.28
N PHE A 171 -24.22 5.90 7.02
CA PHE A 171 -23.94 4.66 7.76
C PHE A 171 -23.47 4.93 9.20
N THR A 172 -22.88 6.09 9.47
CA THR A 172 -22.47 6.47 10.84
C THR A 172 -23.69 6.66 11.76
N THR A 173 -24.87 6.94 11.20
CA THR A 173 -26.11 7.11 11.94
C THR A 173 -26.77 5.79 12.35
N LEU A 174 -26.30 4.65 11.80
CA LEU A 174 -26.81 3.34 12.13
C LEU A 174 -26.43 2.96 13.57
N THR A 175 -27.41 2.52 14.33
CA THR A 175 -27.18 1.93 15.66
C THR A 175 -26.40 0.61 15.53
N PRO A 176 -25.76 0.11 16.61
CA PRO A 176 -25.10 -1.20 16.60
C PRO A 176 -26.00 -2.34 16.11
N ARG A 177 -27.28 -2.33 16.49
CA ARG A 177 -28.25 -3.34 16.05
C ARG A 177 -28.58 -3.24 14.57
N GLU A 178 -28.76 -2.03 14.04
CA GLU A 178 -28.99 -1.80 12.61
C GLU A 178 -27.78 -2.20 11.77
N ARG A 179 -26.54 -1.94 12.26
CA ARG A 179 -25.30 -2.41 11.60
C ARG A 179 -25.25 -3.93 11.54
N SER A 180 -25.53 -4.62 12.64
CA SER A 180 -25.55 -6.09 12.67
C SER A 180 -26.59 -6.66 11.70
N VAL A 181 -27.78 -6.06 11.62
CA VAL A 181 -28.84 -6.47 10.69
C VAL A 181 -28.41 -6.26 9.25
N LEU A 182 -27.82 -5.11 8.91
CA LEU A 182 -27.33 -4.83 7.56
C LEU A 182 -26.22 -5.82 7.14
N ALA A 183 -25.29 -6.15 8.04
CA ALA A 183 -24.26 -7.14 7.81
C ALA A 183 -24.84 -8.55 7.58
N ALA A 184 -25.82 -8.97 8.36
CA ALA A 184 -26.49 -10.26 8.19
C ALA A 184 -27.27 -10.34 6.86
N LEU A 185 -27.94 -9.26 6.47
CA LEU A 185 -28.61 -9.17 5.15
C LEU A 185 -27.60 -9.30 4.00
N ALA A 186 -26.43 -8.69 4.13
CA ALA A 186 -25.35 -8.79 3.11
C ALA A 186 -24.80 -10.21 2.97
N GLN A 187 -24.88 -11.01 4.04
CA GLN A 187 -24.56 -12.46 4.03
C GLN A 187 -25.71 -13.32 3.49
N GLY A 188 -26.81 -12.72 3.03
CA GLY A 188 -27.99 -13.42 2.52
C GLY A 188 -28.85 -14.07 3.59
N GLN A 189 -28.70 -13.69 4.88
CA GLN A 189 -29.49 -14.24 5.94
C GLN A 189 -30.94 -13.75 5.87
N ARG A 190 -31.88 -14.64 6.20
CA ARG A 190 -33.33 -14.33 6.24
C ARG A 190 -33.70 -13.70 7.57
N VAL A 191 -34.82 -12.99 7.59
CA VAL A 191 -35.33 -12.28 8.78
C VAL A 191 -35.55 -13.23 9.95
N ASP A 192 -36.09 -14.43 9.71
CA ASP A 192 -36.28 -15.48 10.71
C ASP A 192 -34.96 -15.93 11.34
N THR A 193 -33.93 -16.13 10.52
CA THR A 193 -32.59 -16.52 10.96
C THR A 193 -31.94 -15.41 11.80
N ILE A 194 -32.03 -14.15 11.36
CA ILE A 194 -31.51 -13.00 12.09
C ILE A 194 -32.22 -12.84 13.44
N ALA A 195 -33.55 -13.02 13.47
CA ALA A 195 -34.36 -12.94 14.69
C ALA A 195 -33.95 -14.00 15.72
N ALA A 196 -33.77 -15.27 15.24
CA ALA A 196 -33.34 -16.37 16.08
C ALA A 196 -31.93 -16.14 16.64
N ALA A 197 -30.97 -15.72 15.82
CA ALA A 197 -29.59 -15.46 16.22
C ALA A 197 -29.48 -14.29 17.23
N ALA A 198 -30.33 -13.25 17.09
CA ALA A 198 -30.34 -12.09 17.96
C ALA A 198 -31.25 -12.26 19.19
N VAL A 199 -31.97 -13.39 19.31
CA VAL A 199 -32.97 -13.69 20.39
C VAL A 199 -34.03 -12.59 20.49
N VAL A 200 -34.59 -12.19 19.35
CA VAL A 200 -35.65 -11.19 19.24
C VAL A 200 -36.79 -11.67 18.31
N SER A 201 -37.90 -10.96 18.27
CA SER A 201 -38.98 -11.26 17.33
C SER A 201 -38.63 -10.82 15.90
N GLU A 202 -39.21 -11.50 14.89
CA GLU A 202 -39.11 -11.04 13.49
C GLU A 202 -39.64 -9.61 13.31
N ALA A 203 -40.69 -9.22 14.05
CA ALA A 203 -41.24 -7.87 14.03
C ALA A 203 -40.17 -6.85 14.43
N THR A 204 -39.34 -7.18 15.43
CA THR A 204 -38.20 -6.34 15.86
C THR A 204 -37.17 -6.19 14.75
N VAL A 205 -36.78 -7.30 14.12
CA VAL A 205 -35.82 -7.25 12.99
C VAL A 205 -36.37 -6.44 11.81
N ARG A 206 -37.66 -6.63 11.46
CA ARG A 206 -38.32 -5.84 10.41
C ARG A 206 -38.35 -4.34 10.74
N SER A 207 -38.52 -3.98 12.04
CA SER A 207 -38.42 -2.60 12.47
C SER A 207 -37.01 -2.02 12.33
N GLN A 208 -35.98 -2.80 12.68
CA GLN A 208 -34.57 -2.41 12.48
C GLN A 208 -34.24 -2.24 10.99
N ILE A 209 -34.70 -3.13 10.13
CA ILE A 209 -34.55 -3.00 8.67
C ILE A 209 -35.20 -1.68 8.20
N ARG A 210 -36.42 -1.36 8.61
CA ARG A 210 -37.03 -0.06 8.24
C ARG A 210 -36.21 1.11 8.71
N GLY A 211 -35.61 1.04 9.91
CA GLY A 211 -34.68 2.04 10.41
C GLY A 211 -33.45 2.21 9.50
N VAL A 212 -32.84 1.09 9.06
CA VAL A 212 -31.70 1.10 8.11
C VAL A 212 -32.12 1.77 6.79
N LEU A 213 -33.24 1.33 6.19
CA LEU A 213 -33.72 1.87 4.90
C LEU A 213 -33.95 3.39 4.99
N ALA A 214 -34.62 3.85 6.06
CA ALA A 214 -34.88 5.27 6.27
C ALA A 214 -33.59 6.09 6.43
N LYS A 215 -32.62 5.60 7.21
CA LYS A 215 -31.33 6.28 7.46
C LYS A 215 -30.42 6.32 6.22
N LEU A 216 -30.44 5.26 5.42
CA LEU A 216 -29.70 5.18 4.16
C LEU A 216 -30.43 5.82 2.98
N ASN A 217 -31.68 6.25 3.20
CA ASN A 217 -32.57 6.82 2.15
C ASN A 217 -32.72 5.90 0.94
N VAL A 218 -32.99 4.61 1.18
CA VAL A 218 -33.21 3.57 0.17
C VAL A 218 -34.54 2.87 0.39
N ASN A 219 -35.08 2.22 -0.67
CA ASN A 219 -36.41 1.66 -0.65
C ASN A 219 -36.48 0.15 -0.44
N SER A 220 -35.35 -0.55 -0.55
CA SER A 220 -35.30 -2.01 -0.42
C SER A 220 -34.05 -2.49 0.31
N GLN A 221 -34.14 -3.71 0.91
CA GLN A 221 -32.98 -4.37 1.54
C GLN A 221 -31.85 -4.61 0.55
N LEU A 222 -32.18 -4.99 -0.68
CA LEU A 222 -31.20 -5.20 -1.74
C LEU A 222 -30.43 -3.91 -2.06
N GLU A 223 -31.17 -2.80 -2.15
CA GLU A 223 -30.58 -1.48 -2.41
C GLU A 223 -29.66 -1.03 -1.26
N ALA A 224 -30.06 -1.27 0.01
CA ALA A 224 -29.23 -0.97 1.17
C ALA A 224 -27.92 -1.78 1.18
N VAL A 225 -28.00 -3.07 0.85
CA VAL A 225 -26.83 -3.95 0.76
C VAL A 225 -25.94 -3.55 -0.40
N ALA A 226 -26.51 -3.28 -1.59
CA ALA A 226 -25.77 -2.83 -2.75
C ALA A 226 -25.03 -1.50 -2.49
N LEU A 227 -25.70 -0.54 -1.87
CA LEU A 227 -25.09 0.73 -1.47
C LEU A 227 -23.91 0.51 -0.50
N ALA A 228 -24.09 -0.32 0.51
CA ALA A 228 -23.04 -0.63 1.49
C ALA A 228 -21.79 -1.28 0.83
N TRP A 229 -21.98 -2.15 -0.15
CA TRP A 229 -20.88 -2.70 -0.95
C TRP A 229 -20.21 -1.65 -1.82
N THR A 230 -20.98 -0.81 -2.51
CA THR A 230 -20.47 0.22 -3.42
C THR A 230 -19.58 1.22 -2.70
N VAL A 231 -19.94 1.64 -1.48
CA VAL A 231 -19.15 2.60 -0.69
C VAL A 231 -18.04 1.94 0.13
N GLY A 232 -17.92 0.60 0.08
CA GLY A 232 -16.91 -0.15 0.83
C GLY A 232 -17.15 -0.17 2.35
N TRP A 233 -18.40 -0.03 2.81
CA TRP A 233 -18.73 0.01 4.24
C TRP A 233 -18.35 -1.28 4.97
N PHE A 234 -18.48 -2.46 4.35
CA PHE A 234 -18.11 -3.75 4.93
C PHE A 234 -16.60 -3.94 5.11
N GLN A 235 -15.76 -3.23 4.35
CA GLN A 235 -14.30 -3.28 4.50
C GLN A 235 -13.83 -2.60 5.79
N ALA A 236 -14.58 -1.61 6.25
CA ALA A 236 -14.31 -0.89 7.49
C ALA A 236 -14.99 -1.53 8.73
N HIS A 237 -15.90 -2.49 8.52
CA HIS A 237 -16.70 -3.14 9.57
C HIS A 237 -16.84 -4.64 9.22
N PRO A 238 -15.72 -5.43 9.26
CA PRO A 238 -15.73 -6.85 8.96
C PRO A 238 -16.57 -7.69 9.91
#